data_22002ead02edc576e81db4eb4f99ed73
#
_entry.id   22002ead02edc576e81db4eb4f99ed73
#
_cell.length_a   1.000
_cell.length_b   1.000
_cell.length_c   1.000
_cell.angle_alpha   90.00
_cell.angle_beta   90.00
_cell.angle_gamma   90.00
#
_symmetry.space_group_name_H-M   'P 1'
#
loop_
_entity.id
_entity.type
_entity.pdbx_description
1 polymer ?
#
loop_
_entity_poly.entity_id
_entity_poly.type
_entity_poly.pdbx_seq_one_letter_code
_entity_poly.pdbx_strand_id
1 'polypeptide(L)'
;NSSSLLLKIISDILDFSKIESEQLKIEPREFSPREVMNHISANYLPLVVRKQLGLYCFIEPDVPLTLHGDPMRLQQVISNLLSNAIKFTDTGCIVLHVCRAGDYLSIRVRDTGVGIPAKEVVRLFDPFFQVGTGVQRNFQGTGLGLAICEKLVSMMDGDISVDTEPGMGSQFTIRIPLYSAQYPAKATVDGLSDKRCWLAVHNASLNDYLTALLTHCGVRVCRYEGQTPDVDDVLIADEMQEQPWQGRGSVLFCRRHIGIPVERAPGEWVHSVATPHELLSLLARIYKVELEERDGAGGLPSPESLASVNDDMMILVVDDHPINRRLLADQLGSLGYQCKTANDGVDALNVLSKNHIDIVLSDVNMPNMDGYRLTQRIRQLGLTLPVVGVTANALAEEKQRCLESGMDSCLSKPVTLDVLKQTLSIYAERVRKTRI
;
A
#
# COMPACT_ATOMS: atom_id res chain seq x y z
N ASN A 1 11.23 11.76 15.63
CA ASN A 1 10.65 12.65 14.61
C ASN A 1 11.62 13.69 14.03
N SER A 2 12.50 14.31 14.83
CA SER A 2 13.53 15.24 14.28
C SER A 2 14.60 14.49 13.47
N SER A 3 14.97 13.29 13.85
CA SER A 3 15.99 12.48 13.16
C SER A 3 15.52 12.03 11.78
N SER A 4 14.25 11.64 11.60
CA SER A 4 13.71 11.25 10.29
C SER A 4 13.61 12.45 9.33
N LEU A 5 13.30 13.63 9.86
CA LEU A 5 13.30 14.87 9.07
C LEU A 5 14.71 15.22 8.61
N LEU A 6 15.71 15.13 9.52
CA LEU A 6 17.11 15.42 9.19
C LEU A 6 17.64 14.44 8.12
N LEU A 7 17.34 13.14 8.25
CA LEU A 7 17.73 12.16 7.24
C LEU A 7 17.08 12.44 5.88
N LYS A 8 15.81 12.85 5.86
CA LYS A 8 15.15 13.27 4.61
C LYS A 8 15.82 14.49 3.99
N ILE A 9 16.16 15.51 4.81
CA ILE A 9 16.85 16.71 4.35
C ILE A 9 18.21 16.36 3.73
N ILE A 10 18.98 15.51 4.40
CA ILE A 10 20.28 15.05 3.91
C ILE A 10 20.12 14.28 2.61
N SER A 11 19.15 13.37 2.54
CA SER A 11 18.85 12.62 1.31
C SER A 11 18.47 13.53 0.14
N ASP A 12 17.57 14.50 0.38
CA ASP A 12 17.14 15.46 -0.66
C ASP A 12 18.32 16.29 -1.18
N ILE A 13 19.23 16.75 -0.29
CA ILE A 13 20.42 17.50 -0.68
C ILE A 13 21.41 16.64 -1.47
N LEU A 14 21.63 15.38 -1.04
CA LEU A 14 22.52 14.46 -1.74
C LEU A 14 21.97 14.08 -3.12
N ASP A 15 20.66 13.81 -3.21
CA ASP A 15 20.00 13.51 -4.49
C ASP A 15 20.08 14.72 -5.43
N PHE A 16 19.78 15.92 -4.93
CA PHE A 16 19.90 17.15 -5.71
C PHE A 16 21.34 17.38 -6.20
N SER A 17 22.35 17.20 -5.33
CA SER A 17 23.76 17.33 -5.70
C SER A 17 24.20 16.30 -6.74
N LYS A 18 23.73 15.03 -6.64
CA LYS A 18 24.02 13.99 -7.64
C LYS A 18 23.37 14.27 -8.99
N ILE A 19 22.18 14.87 -8.99
CA ILE A 19 21.49 15.28 -10.22
C ILE A 19 22.24 16.45 -10.88
N GLU A 20 22.59 17.48 -10.13
CA GLU A 20 23.33 18.65 -10.63
C GLU A 20 24.73 18.30 -11.15
N SER A 21 25.38 17.30 -10.58
CA SER A 21 26.69 16.80 -11.02
C SER A 21 26.62 15.72 -12.10
N GLU A 22 25.43 15.44 -12.65
CA GLU A 22 25.16 14.38 -13.66
C GLU A 22 25.62 12.98 -13.23
N GLN A 23 25.78 12.76 -11.92
CA GLN A 23 26.20 11.47 -11.38
C GLN A 23 25.03 10.51 -11.18
N LEU A 24 23.80 11.01 -11.12
CA LEU A 24 22.60 10.18 -11.02
C LEU A 24 22.26 9.62 -12.39
N LYS A 25 22.12 8.31 -12.48
CA LYS A 25 21.71 7.61 -13.71
C LYS A 25 20.33 7.00 -13.53
N ILE A 26 19.55 6.98 -14.60
CA ILE A 26 18.31 6.21 -14.70
C ILE A 26 18.67 4.75 -14.92
N GLU A 27 18.06 3.85 -14.17
CA GLU A 27 18.25 2.41 -14.27
C GLU A 27 16.97 1.76 -14.80
N PRO A 28 16.78 1.77 -16.14
CA PRO A 28 15.55 1.29 -16.73
C PRO A 28 15.47 -0.24 -16.65
N ARG A 29 14.31 -0.73 -16.21
CA ARG A 29 13.96 -2.15 -16.18
C ARG A 29 12.48 -2.35 -16.50
N GLU A 30 12.10 -3.56 -16.79
CA GLU A 30 10.70 -3.92 -16.93
C GLU A 30 10.03 -3.90 -15.54
N PHE A 31 8.85 -3.28 -15.44
CA PHE A 31 8.07 -3.22 -14.22
C PHE A 31 6.57 -3.07 -14.48
N SER A 32 5.76 -3.43 -13.49
CA SER A 32 4.31 -3.24 -13.50
C SER A 32 3.95 -1.88 -12.86
N PRO A 33 3.32 -0.96 -13.61
CA PRO A 33 2.79 0.28 -13.02
C PRO A 33 1.80 0.01 -11.88
N ARG A 34 0.98 -1.02 -12.02
CA ARG A 34 -0.01 -1.41 -11.02
C ARG A 34 0.63 -1.80 -9.68
N GLU A 35 1.69 -2.61 -9.72
CA GLU A 35 2.43 -3.01 -8.51
C GLU A 35 3.08 -1.81 -7.83
N VAL A 36 3.66 -0.88 -8.59
CA VAL A 36 4.23 0.35 -8.05
C VAL A 36 3.17 1.18 -7.33
N MET A 37 1.98 1.35 -7.94
CA MET A 37 0.88 2.11 -7.33
C MET A 37 0.33 1.42 -6.08
N ASN A 38 0.17 0.10 -6.09
CA ASN A 38 -0.27 -0.68 -4.93
C ASN A 38 0.70 -0.53 -3.77
N HIS A 39 2.00 -0.64 -4.04
CA HIS A 39 3.04 -0.47 -3.03
C HIS A 39 3.03 0.95 -2.42
N ILE A 40 2.91 1.98 -3.26
CA ILE A 40 2.80 3.37 -2.80
C ILE A 40 1.54 3.56 -1.96
N SER A 41 0.39 3.13 -2.45
CA SER A 41 -0.89 3.27 -1.74
C SER A 41 -0.84 2.59 -0.37
N ALA A 42 -0.31 1.37 -0.28
CA ALA A 42 -0.15 0.64 0.98
C ALA A 42 0.73 1.41 1.99
N ASN A 43 1.82 2.04 1.53
CA ASN A 43 2.72 2.80 2.41
C ASN A 43 2.10 4.08 2.97
N TYR A 44 1.26 4.76 2.17
CA TYR A 44 0.68 6.05 2.57
C TYR A 44 -0.70 5.93 3.24
N LEU A 45 -1.43 4.85 3.01
CA LEU A 45 -2.77 4.65 3.55
C LEU A 45 -2.84 4.79 5.09
N PRO A 46 -1.91 4.26 5.91
CA PRO A 46 -1.93 4.46 7.36
C PRO A 46 -1.80 5.93 7.78
N LEU A 47 -1.00 6.71 7.05
CA LEU A 47 -0.84 8.15 7.31
C LEU A 47 -2.11 8.93 6.99
N VAL A 48 -2.74 8.60 5.87
CA VAL A 48 -3.99 9.22 5.41
C VAL A 48 -5.13 8.93 6.37
N VAL A 49 -5.27 7.66 6.80
CA VAL A 49 -6.27 7.23 7.77
C VAL A 49 -6.09 7.94 9.13
N ARG A 50 -4.84 8.09 9.58
CA ARG A 50 -4.53 8.82 10.83
C ARG A 50 -4.93 10.30 10.76
N LYS A 51 -4.81 10.93 9.58
CA LYS A 51 -5.28 12.30 9.32
C LYS A 51 -6.79 12.39 9.02
N GLN A 52 -7.51 11.28 9.01
CA GLN A 52 -8.94 11.18 8.64
C GLN A 52 -9.23 11.64 7.21
N LEU A 53 -8.26 11.55 6.32
CA LEU A 53 -8.43 11.83 4.89
C LEU A 53 -8.89 10.57 4.13
N GLY A 54 -9.41 10.75 2.92
CA GLY A 54 -9.62 9.66 1.96
C GLY A 54 -8.40 9.51 1.04
N LEU A 55 -7.99 8.28 0.73
CA LEU A 55 -7.03 7.99 -0.34
C LEU A 55 -7.72 7.09 -1.37
N TYR A 56 -7.78 7.54 -2.60
CA TYR A 56 -8.33 6.81 -3.73
C TYR A 56 -7.22 6.55 -4.75
N CYS A 57 -7.04 5.32 -5.19
CA CYS A 57 -6.09 4.98 -6.24
C CYS A 57 -6.83 4.36 -7.43
N PHE A 58 -7.01 5.12 -8.47
CA PHE A 58 -7.67 4.71 -9.70
C PHE A 58 -6.64 4.34 -10.77
N ILE A 59 -6.68 3.11 -11.24
CA ILE A 59 -5.82 2.63 -12.32
C ILE A 59 -6.72 2.18 -13.45
N GLU A 60 -6.72 2.95 -14.55
CA GLU A 60 -7.59 2.68 -15.69
C GLU A 60 -7.25 1.32 -16.35
N PRO A 61 -8.26 0.65 -16.94
CA PRO A 61 -8.06 -0.67 -17.53
C PRO A 61 -7.07 -0.72 -18.70
N ASP A 62 -6.85 0.40 -19.38
CA ASP A 62 -5.94 0.54 -20.53
C ASP A 62 -4.47 0.81 -20.12
N VAL A 63 -4.19 0.92 -18.82
CA VAL A 63 -2.82 1.00 -18.31
C VAL A 63 -2.09 -0.31 -18.63
N PRO A 64 -0.87 -0.25 -19.21
CA PRO A 64 -0.14 -1.46 -19.57
C PRO A 64 0.16 -2.34 -18.35
N LEU A 65 0.26 -3.65 -18.59
CA LEU A 65 0.65 -4.63 -17.56
C LEU A 65 2.09 -4.40 -17.11
N THR A 66 2.98 -4.24 -18.11
CA THR A 66 4.38 -3.90 -17.89
C THR A 66 4.83 -2.81 -18.85
N LEU A 67 5.82 -2.08 -18.43
CA LEU A 67 6.54 -1.11 -19.25
C LEU A 67 8.01 -1.05 -18.83
N HIS A 68 8.86 -0.50 -19.71
CA HIS A 68 10.28 -0.34 -19.45
C HIS A 68 10.57 1.08 -18.95
N GLY A 69 11.19 1.20 -17.79
CA GLY A 69 11.52 2.48 -17.15
C GLY A 69 12.14 2.28 -15.78
N ASP A 70 12.33 3.35 -15.02
CA ASP A 70 12.90 3.29 -13.67
C ASP A 70 11.80 3.37 -12.59
N PRO A 71 11.34 2.23 -12.04
CA PRO A 71 10.28 2.21 -11.03
C PRO A 71 10.70 2.87 -9.71
N MET A 72 11.99 2.88 -9.36
CA MET A 72 12.48 3.50 -8.12
C MET A 72 12.36 5.02 -8.19
N ARG A 73 12.76 5.61 -9.32
CA ARG A 73 12.64 7.06 -9.52
C ARG A 73 11.19 7.48 -9.67
N LEU A 74 10.39 6.69 -10.37
CA LEU A 74 8.95 6.92 -10.46
C LEU A 74 8.29 6.88 -9.07
N GLN A 75 8.62 5.88 -8.25
CA GLN A 75 8.14 5.78 -6.88
C GLN A 75 8.59 6.98 -6.02
N GLN A 76 9.82 7.44 -6.18
CA GLN A 76 10.37 8.60 -5.49
C GLN A 76 9.56 9.87 -5.81
N VAL A 77 9.28 10.11 -7.09
CA VAL A 77 8.48 11.26 -7.55
C VAL A 77 7.06 11.21 -6.98
N ILE A 78 6.35 10.09 -7.16
CA ILE A 78 4.97 9.95 -6.67
C ILE A 78 4.91 10.07 -5.16
N SER A 79 5.85 9.47 -4.44
CA SER A 79 5.94 9.55 -2.97
C SER A 79 6.12 10.97 -2.49
N ASN A 80 6.91 11.78 -3.20
CA ASN A 80 7.09 13.19 -2.86
C ASN A 80 5.81 14.01 -3.07
N LEU A 81 5.10 13.77 -4.19
CA LEU A 81 3.82 14.44 -4.47
C LEU A 81 2.74 14.02 -3.46
N LEU A 82 2.62 12.72 -3.13
CA LEU A 82 1.67 12.24 -2.12
C LEU A 82 1.98 12.78 -0.72
N SER A 83 3.26 12.84 -0.33
CA SER A 83 3.68 13.43 0.93
C SER A 83 3.26 14.89 1.03
N ASN A 84 3.41 15.66 -0.06
CA ASN A 84 2.96 17.05 -0.14
C ASN A 84 1.42 17.14 -0.07
N ALA A 85 0.70 16.33 -0.83
CA ALA A 85 -0.76 16.27 -0.80
C ALA A 85 -1.28 16.01 0.63
N ILE A 86 -0.73 15.01 1.33
CA ILE A 86 -1.09 14.70 2.71
C ILE A 86 -0.74 15.86 3.66
N LYS A 87 0.39 16.51 3.44
CA LYS A 87 0.85 17.62 4.28
C LYS A 87 -0.08 18.83 4.19
N PHE A 88 -0.53 19.19 2.99
CA PHE A 88 -1.29 20.40 2.70
C PHE A 88 -2.83 20.20 2.63
N THR A 89 -3.30 18.98 2.91
CA THR A 89 -4.72 18.68 3.03
C THR A 89 -5.06 18.41 4.49
N ASP A 90 -5.95 19.22 5.07
CA ASP A 90 -6.42 19.03 6.44
C ASP A 90 -7.70 18.20 6.49
N THR A 91 -8.58 18.37 5.51
CA THR A 91 -9.84 17.62 5.39
C THR A 91 -10.12 17.28 3.92
N GLY A 92 -10.83 16.19 3.68
CA GLY A 92 -11.20 15.76 2.33
C GLY A 92 -10.45 14.53 1.85
N CYS A 93 -9.90 14.56 0.64
CA CYS A 93 -9.30 13.38 0.04
C CYS A 93 -8.11 13.68 -0.88
N ILE A 94 -7.36 12.61 -1.14
CA ILE A 94 -6.28 12.56 -2.11
C ILE A 94 -6.62 11.48 -3.14
N VAL A 95 -6.45 11.80 -4.41
CA VAL A 95 -6.71 10.88 -5.52
C VAL A 95 -5.42 10.67 -6.30
N LEU A 96 -4.96 9.44 -6.36
CA LEU A 96 -3.92 8.97 -7.28
C LEU A 96 -4.61 8.35 -8.48
N HIS A 97 -4.47 8.92 -9.66
CA HIS A 97 -5.12 8.45 -10.88
C HIS A 97 -4.08 8.15 -11.95
N VAL A 98 -4.12 6.94 -12.48
CA VAL A 98 -3.21 6.44 -13.51
C VAL A 98 -3.99 6.04 -14.74
N CYS A 99 -3.66 6.63 -15.87
CA CYS A 99 -4.29 6.34 -17.16
C CYS A 99 -3.28 6.41 -18.29
N ARG A 100 -3.66 5.86 -19.44
CA ARG A 100 -2.93 6.06 -20.68
C ARG A 100 -3.36 7.37 -21.34
N ALA A 101 -2.41 8.17 -21.78
CA ALA A 101 -2.64 9.42 -22.53
C ALA A 101 -1.81 9.37 -23.83
N GLY A 102 -2.36 8.73 -24.86
CA GLY A 102 -1.63 8.47 -26.11
C GLY A 102 -0.44 7.55 -25.89
N ASP A 103 0.77 8.04 -26.15
CA ASP A 103 2.03 7.30 -25.98
C ASP A 103 2.67 7.55 -24.60
N TYR A 104 1.91 8.10 -23.66
CA TYR A 104 2.37 8.40 -22.31
C TYR A 104 1.53 7.68 -21.25
N LEU A 105 2.19 7.25 -20.18
CA LEU A 105 1.54 6.96 -18.89
C LEU A 105 1.34 8.29 -18.17
N SER A 106 0.10 8.64 -17.91
CA SER A 106 -0.27 9.83 -17.14
C SER A 106 -0.60 9.45 -15.71
N ILE A 107 0.11 10.03 -14.76
CA ILE A 107 -0.09 9.81 -13.32
C ILE A 107 -0.45 11.15 -12.71
N ARG A 108 -1.64 11.23 -12.11
CA ARG A 108 -2.16 12.44 -11.47
C ARG A 108 -2.27 12.24 -9.97
N VAL A 109 -1.71 13.16 -9.22
CA VAL A 109 -1.89 13.25 -7.76
C VAL A 109 -2.71 14.50 -7.49
N ARG A 110 -3.97 14.33 -7.11
CA ARG A 110 -4.89 15.42 -6.80
C ARG A 110 -5.18 15.43 -5.31
N ASP A 111 -5.16 16.61 -4.71
CA ASP A 111 -5.57 16.86 -3.33
C ASP A 111 -6.72 17.89 -3.28
N THR A 112 -7.46 17.89 -2.18
CA THR A 112 -8.50 18.88 -1.87
C THR A 112 -8.02 19.88 -0.81
N GLY A 113 -6.73 20.17 -0.79
CA GLY A 113 -6.09 21.04 0.20
C GLY A 113 -6.22 22.52 -0.10
N VAL A 114 -5.30 23.28 0.45
CA VAL A 114 -5.34 24.76 0.40
C VAL A 114 -5.10 25.34 -0.99
N GLY A 115 -4.58 24.56 -1.95
CA GLY A 115 -4.19 25.07 -3.27
C GLY A 115 -2.98 26.00 -3.22
N ILE A 116 -2.57 26.49 -4.40
CA ILE A 116 -1.37 27.32 -4.57
C ILE A 116 -1.75 28.62 -5.30
N PRO A 117 -1.36 29.80 -4.79
CA PRO A 117 -1.59 31.06 -5.47
C PRO A 117 -0.91 31.11 -6.85
N ALA A 118 -1.61 31.60 -7.89
CA ALA A 118 -1.13 31.62 -9.28
C ALA A 118 0.26 32.29 -9.43
N LYS A 119 0.54 33.33 -8.66
CA LYS A 119 1.86 34.02 -8.64
C LYS A 119 3.01 33.15 -8.18
N GLU A 120 2.74 32.09 -7.42
CA GLU A 120 3.73 31.19 -6.84
C GLU A 120 3.96 29.93 -7.70
N VAL A 121 3.01 29.59 -8.56
CA VAL A 121 3.08 28.43 -9.47
C VAL A 121 4.30 28.47 -10.37
N VAL A 122 4.66 29.67 -10.89
CA VAL A 122 5.79 29.86 -11.80
C VAL A 122 7.13 29.45 -11.16
N ARG A 123 7.23 29.54 -9.83
CA ARG A 123 8.45 29.25 -9.07
C ARG A 123 8.41 27.93 -8.32
N LEU A 124 7.36 27.17 -8.49
CA LEU A 124 7.08 26.01 -7.67
C LEU A 124 8.15 24.91 -7.77
N PHE A 125 8.80 24.83 -8.92
CA PHE A 125 9.89 23.90 -9.21
C PHE A 125 11.29 24.51 -9.00
N ASP A 126 11.38 25.81 -8.62
CA ASP A 126 12.67 26.42 -8.27
C ASP A 126 13.27 25.74 -7.02
N PRO A 127 14.55 25.40 -7.01
CA PRO A 127 15.20 24.84 -5.83
C PRO A 127 15.07 25.79 -4.61
N PHE A 128 14.81 25.20 -3.44
CA PHE A 128 14.64 25.90 -2.15
C PHE A 128 13.43 26.86 -2.07
N PHE A 129 12.58 26.89 -3.08
CA PHE A 129 11.36 27.68 -3.06
C PHE A 129 10.31 27.05 -2.14
N GLN A 130 9.64 27.89 -1.35
CA GLN A 130 8.54 27.50 -0.46
C GLN A 130 7.41 28.52 -0.56
N VAL A 131 6.18 28.04 -0.67
CA VAL A 131 4.96 28.87 -0.73
C VAL A 131 4.73 29.54 0.62
N GLY A 132 4.53 30.87 0.63
CA GLY A 132 4.13 31.65 1.80
C GLY A 132 5.26 32.45 2.46
N THR A 133 5.05 33.77 2.54
CA THR A 133 5.83 34.73 3.34
C THR A 133 5.01 35.15 4.54
N GLY A 134 5.43 34.83 5.77
CA GLY A 134 4.80 35.34 6.99
C GLY A 134 4.53 34.27 8.07
N VAL A 135 3.65 34.55 9.00
CA VAL A 135 3.36 33.84 10.25
C VAL A 135 2.94 32.35 10.09
N GLN A 136 2.71 31.87 8.88
CA GLN A 136 2.38 30.46 8.57
C GLN A 136 3.59 29.57 8.28
N ARG A 137 4.78 29.88 8.79
CA ARG A 137 6.01 29.07 8.67
C ARG A 137 5.99 27.72 9.40
N ASN A 138 4.83 27.14 9.70
CA ASN A 138 4.75 25.88 10.44
C ASN A 138 4.97 24.61 9.58
N PHE A 139 5.20 24.75 8.27
CA PHE A 139 5.45 23.60 7.41
C PHE A 139 6.95 23.49 7.07
N GLN A 140 7.68 22.73 7.89
CA GLN A 140 9.08 22.39 7.65
C GLN A 140 9.23 21.56 6.37
N GLY A 141 10.10 21.97 5.47
CA GLY A 141 10.50 21.26 4.25
C GLY A 141 11.78 21.86 3.70
N THR A 142 12.47 21.15 2.80
CA THR A 142 13.72 21.61 2.15
C THR A 142 13.47 22.60 1.02
N GLY A 143 12.28 22.56 0.40
CA GLY A 143 12.01 23.25 -0.87
C GLY A 143 12.70 22.60 -2.08
N LEU A 144 13.32 21.41 -1.89
CA LEU A 144 14.00 20.68 -2.97
C LEU A 144 13.09 19.60 -3.61
N GLY A 145 12.06 19.16 -2.92
CA GLY A 145 11.28 17.99 -3.34
C GLY A 145 10.67 18.12 -4.73
N LEU A 146 10.04 19.26 -5.07
CA LEU A 146 9.45 19.45 -6.39
C LEU A 146 10.51 19.69 -7.48
N ALA A 147 11.61 20.36 -7.16
CA ALA A 147 12.75 20.52 -8.08
C ALA A 147 13.37 19.15 -8.42
N ILE A 148 13.52 18.26 -7.43
CA ILE A 148 13.97 16.88 -7.66
C ILE A 148 12.96 16.12 -8.53
N CYS A 149 11.64 16.27 -8.28
CA CYS A 149 10.62 15.65 -9.11
C CYS A 149 10.72 16.05 -10.59
N GLU A 150 10.85 17.34 -10.88
CA GLU A 150 10.97 17.86 -12.24
C GLU A 150 12.20 17.28 -12.94
N LYS A 151 13.35 17.29 -12.26
CA LYS A 151 14.60 16.75 -12.81
C LYS A 151 14.51 15.24 -13.07
N LEU A 152 13.98 14.44 -12.13
CA LEU A 152 13.83 13.00 -12.29
C LEU A 152 12.86 12.65 -13.43
N VAL A 153 11.74 13.37 -13.54
CA VAL A 153 10.77 13.18 -14.61
C VAL A 153 11.38 13.53 -15.96
N SER A 154 12.13 14.65 -16.05
CA SER A 154 12.87 15.03 -17.24
C SER A 154 13.92 13.99 -17.65
N MET A 155 14.65 13.40 -16.68
CA MET A 155 15.61 12.31 -16.94
C MET A 155 14.96 11.01 -17.42
N MET A 156 13.64 10.84 -17.19
CA MET A 156 12.81 9.75 -17.71
C MET A 156 12.10 10.12 -19.02
N ASP A 157 12.55 11.17 -19.73
CA ASP A 157 11.95 11.71 -20.95
C ASP A 157 10.48 12.15 -20.78
N GLY A 158 10.09 12.48 -19.57
CA GLY A 158 8.74 12.88 -19.21
C GLY A 158 8.60 14.37 -18.94
N ASP A 159 7.41 14.77 -18.52
CA ASP A 159 7.10 16.10 -18.06
C ASP A 159 6.21 16.07 -16.81
N ILE A 160 6.28 17.13 -16.01
CA ILE A 160 5.45 17.36 -14.83
C ILE A 160 4.76 18.72 -14.95
N SER A 161 3.47 18.76 -14.64
CA SER A 161 2.68 19.99 -14.63
C SER A 161 1.82 20.05 -13.38
N VAL A 162 1.33 21.27 -13.06
CA VAL A 162 0.43 21.51 -11.93
C VAL A 162 -0.76 22.34 -12.38
N ASP A 163 -1.93 21.92 -11.92
CA ASP A 163 -3.20 22.65 -12.02
C ASP A 163 -3.71 22.85 -10.59
N THR A 164 -3.95 24.10 -10.20
CA THR A 164 -4.22 24.43 -8.81
C THR A 164 -5.01 25.73 -8.68
N GLU A 165 -5.89 25.77 -7.70
CA GLU A 165 -6.67 26.95 -7.36
C GLU A 165 -6.72 27.12 -5.84
N PRO A 166 -6.45 28.31 -5.30
CA PRO A 166 -6.51 28.56 -3.87
C PRO A 166 -7.87 28.15 -3.27
N GLY A 167 -7.83 27.32 -2.23
CA GLY A 167 -9.01 26.79 -1.55
C GLY A 167 -9.68 25.58 -2.23
N MET A 168 -9.26 25.20 -3.45
CA MET A 168 -9.82 24.07 -4.21
C MET A 168 -8.86 22.88 -4.31
N GLY A 169 -7.62 23.03 -3.82
CA GLY A 169 -6.60 22.01 -3.88
C GLY A 169 -5.67 22.11 -5.08
N SER A 170 -4.88 21.07 -5.29
CA SER A 170 -3.89 21.02 -6.37
C SER A 170 -3.93 19.66 -7.06
N GLN A 171 -3.60 19.65 -8.35
CA GLN A 171 -3.40 18.44 -9.14
C GLN A 171 -2.04 18.52 -9.82
N PHE A 172 -1.13 17.63 -9.44
CA PHE A 172 0.12 17.40 -10.14
C PHE A 172 -0.07 16.28 -11.15
N THR A 173 0.40 16.50 -12.38
CA THR A 173 0.33 15.50 -13.45
C THR A 173 1.74 15.20 -13.93
N ILE A 174 2.12 13.94 -13.90
CA ILE A 174 3.36 13.40 -14.45
C ILE A 174 3.00 12.65 -15.73
N ARG A 175 3.78 12.84 -16.79
CA ARG A 175 3.69 12.03 -18.01
C ARG A 175 5.04 11.41 -18.30
N ILE A 176 5.10 10.09 -18.44
CA ILE A 176 6.31 9.36 -18.85
C ILE A 176 6.02 8.55 -20.10
N PRO A 177 6.97 8.44 -21.06
CA PRO A 177 6.75 7.68 -22.29
C PRO A 177 6.50 6.20 -22.01
N LEU A 178 5.67 5.58 -22.84
CA LEU A 178 5.35 4.16 -22.78
C LEU A 178 6.34 3.35 -23.63
N TYR A 179 7.55 3.17 -23.12
CA TYR A 179 8.55 2.33 -23.80
C TYR A 179 8.27 0.84 -23.57
N SER A 180 8.29 0.05 -24.64
CA SER A 180 8.13 -1.41 -24.61
C SER A 180 6.91 -1.88 -23.79
N ALA A 181 5.81 -1.13 -23.86
CA ALA A 181 4.62 -1.39 -23.08
C ALA A 181 3.91 -2.67 -23.56
N GLN A 182 3.60 -3.56 -22.61
CA GLN A 182 2.76 -4.73 -22.85
C GLN A 182 1.35 -4.43 -22.33
N TYR A 183 0.36 -4.56 -23.21
CA TYR A 183 -1.03 -4.28 -22.86
C TYR A 183 -1.78 -5.56 -22.50
N PRO A 184 -2.76 -5.49 -21.59
CA PRO A 184 -3.66 -6.60 -21.38
C PRO A 184 -4.38 -6.89 -22.72
N ALA A 185 -4.43 -8.15 -23.12
CA ALA A 185 -5.42 -8.54 -24.11
C ALA A 185 -6.78 -8.12 -23.55
N LYS A 186 -7.68 -7.60 -24.42
CA LYS A 186 -8.99 -7.07 -24.03
C LYS A 186 -9.58 -7.96 -22.94
N ALA A 187 -9.64 -7.46 -21.70
CA ALA A 187 -10.00 -8.26 -20.55
C ALA A 187 -11.54 -8.39 -20.49
N THR A 188 -12.08 -9.20 -21.39
CA THR A 188 -13.31 -9.89 -21.02
C THR A 188 -12.88 -10.90 -19.96
N VAL A 189 -13.21 -10.64 -18.71
CA VAL A 189 -13.11 -11.68 -17.67
C VAL A 189 -14.20 -12.66 -18.00
N ASP A 190 -13.82 -13.75 -18.70
CA ASP A 190 -14.76 -14.80 -19.06
C ASP A 190 -15.46 -15.27 -17.78
N GLY A 191 -16.78 -15.14 -17.77
CA GLY A 191 -17.61 -15.44 -16.60
C GLY A 191 -18.13 -14.24 -15.80
N LEU A 192 -17.59 -13.04 -15.96
CA LEU A 192 -18.19 -11.79 -15.46
C LEU A 192 -19.04 -11.08 -16.53
N SER A 193 -18.84 -11.41 -17.80
CA SER A 193 -19.69 -10.91 -18.90
C SER A 193 -21.15 -11.24 -18.60
N ASP A 194 -22.03 -10.26 -18.83
CA ASP A 194 -23.47 -10.33 -18.56
C ASP A 194 -23.91 -10.40 -17.09
N LYS A 195 -22.98 -10.43 -16.13
CA LYS A 195 -23.32 -10.27 -14.71
C LYS A 195 -23.79 -8.85 -14.46
N ARG A 196 -24.67 -8.67 -13.46
CA ARG A 196 -25.23 -7.37 -13.11
C ARG A 196 -24.73 -6.91 -11.74
N CYS A 197 -24.18 -5.70 -11.71
CA CYS A 197 -23.79 -5.02 -10.48
C CYS A 197 -24.61 -3.75 -10.29
N TRP A 198 -25.10 -3.56 -9.07
CA TRP A 198 -25.82 -2.37 -8.65
C TRP A 198 -24.86 -1.44 -7.90
N LEU A 199 -24.79 -0.19 -8.29
CA LEU A 199 -23.95 0.81 -7.63
C LEU A 199 -24.80 1.73 -6.75
N ALA A 200 -24.49 1.73 -5.44
CA ALA A 200 -24.97 2.67 -4.43
C ALA A 200 -23.79 3.49 -3.92
N VAL A 201 -23.05 4.13 -4.84
CA VAL A 201 -21.82 4.87 -4.55
C VAL A 201 -22.09 6.36 -4.67
N HIS A 202 -21.92 7.10 -3.57
CA HIS A 202 -22.19 8.54 -3.49
C HIS A 202 -20.97 9.37 -3.92
N ASN A 203 -19.75 8.85 -3.73
CA ASN A 203 -18.57 9.52 -4.23
C ASN A 203 -18.53 9.46 -5.76
N ALA A 204 -18.68 10.61 -6.43
CA ALA A 204 -18.77 10.69 -7.88
C ALA A 204 -17.54 10.09 -8.58
N SER A 205 -16.33 10.42 -8.14
CA SER A 205 -15.08 9.91 -8.75
C SER A 205 -14.96 8.40 -8.63
N LEU A 206 -15.33 7.82 -7.50
CA LEU A 206 -15.35 6.37 -7.30
C LEU A 206 -16.43 5.71 -8.16
N ASN A 207 -17.63 6.31 -8.22
CA ASN A 207 -18.73 5.81 -9.04
C ASN A 207 -18.36 5.78 -10.52
N ASP A 208 -17.79 6.86 -11.04
CA ASP A 208 -17.38 6.96 -12.44
C ASP A 208 -16.30 5.95 -12.78
N TYR A 209 -15.29 5.81 -11.89
CA TYR A 209 -14.23 4.82 -12.04
C TYR A 209 -14.77 3.38 -12.03
N LEU A 210 -15.63 3.02 -11.08
CA LEU A 210 -16.22 1.69 -10.99
C LEU A 210 -17.12 1.38 -12.18
N THR A 211 -17.87 2.36 -12.65
CA THR A 211 -18.71 2.22 -13.85
C THR A 211 -17.85 1.93 -15.08
N ALA A 212 -16.76 2.68 -15.28
CA ALA A 212 -15.85 2.47 -16.40
C ALA A 212 -15.15 1.09 -16.31
N LEU A 213 -14.63 0.73 -15.13
CA LEU A 213 -13.96 -0.54 -14.89
C LEU A 213 -14.86 -1.75 -15.17
N LEU A 214 -16.06 -1.76 -14.60
CA LEU A 214 -17.02 -2.86 -14.73
C LEU A 214 -17.55 -2.99 -16.15
N THR A 215 -17.89 -1.85 -16.79
CA THR A 215 -18.36 -1.83 -18.19
C THR A 215 -17.29 -2.32 -19.15
N HIS A 216 -16.01 -1.95 -18.93
CA HIS A 216 -14.87 -2.44 -19.71
C HIS A 216 -14.78 -3.97 -19.68
N CYS A 217 -15.13 -4.59 -18.55
CA CYS A 217 -15.11 -6.04 -18.36
C CYS A 217 -16.42 -6.74 -18.77
N GLY A 218 -17.36 -6.02 -19.39
CA GLY A 218 -18.63 -6.58 -19.86
C GLY A 218 -19.69 -6.75 -18.78
N VAL A 219 -19.47 -6.25 -17.56
CA VAL A 219 -20.45 -6.29 -16.46
C VAL A 219 -21.54 -5.24 -16.72
N ARG A 220 -22.80 -5.61 -16.52
CA ARG A 220 -23.93 -4.65 -16.57
C ARG A 220 -23.96 -3.84 -15.28
N VAL A 221 -23.78 -2.54 -15.41
CA VAL A 221 -23.80 -1.61 -14.28
C VAL A 221 -25.16 -0.93 -14.22
N CYS A 222 -25.82 -0.99 -13.06
CA CYS A 222 -27.08 -0.35 -12.78
C CYS A 222 -26.96 0.55 -11.54
N ARG A 223 -27.63 1.69 -11.54
CA ARG A 223 -27.74 2.52 -10.35
C ARG A 223 -28.75 1.93 -9.38
N TYR A 224 -28.36 1.79 -8.12
CA TYR A 224 -29.26 1.30 -7.07
C TYR A 224 -30.07 2.46 -6.47
N GLU A 225 -31.39 2.33 -6.52
CA GLU A 225 -32.37 3.28 -5.97
C GLU A 225 -33.46 2.55 -5.16
N GLY A 226 -33.12 1.39 -4.57
CA GLY A 226 -34.06 0.60 -3.77
C GLY A 226 -34.79 -0.52 -4.52
N GLN A 227 -34.31 -0.88 -5.73
CA GLN A 227 -34.91 -1.97 -6.51
C GLN A 227 -34.66 -3.34 -5.86
N THR A 228 -35.57 -4.28 -6.11
CA THR A 228 -35.40 -5.68 -5.69
C THR A 228 -34.35 -6.37 -6.57
N PRO A 229 -33.29 -6.95 -5.98
CA PRO A 229 -32.26 -7.65 -6.76
C PRO A 229 -32.74 -9.02 -7.26
N ASP A 230 -32.10 -9.47 -8.34
CA ASP A 230 -32.13 -10.91 -8.68
C ASP A 230 -31.10 -11.68 -7.81
N VAL A 231 -31.26 -13.01 -7.76
CA VAL A 231 -30.41 -13.89 -6.92
C VAL A 231 -28.92 -13.78 -7.27
N ASP A 232 -28.59 -13.46 -8.52
CA ASP A 232 -27.22 -13.37 -9.01
C ASP A 232 -26.64 -11.95 -8.97
N ASP A 233 -27.40 -10.95 -8.50
CA ASP A 233 -26.97 -9.56 -8.46
C ASP A 233 -25.98 -9.30 -7.32
N VAL A 234 -25.02 -8.42 -7.55
CA VAL A 234 -24.10 -7.90 -6.54
C VAL A 234 -24.30 -6.43 -6.32
N LEU A 235 -24.36 -6.01 -5.05
CA LEU A 235 -24.39 -4.59 -4.67
C LEU A 235 -22.99 -4.09 -4.38
N ILE A 236 -22.64 -2.91 -4.87
CA ILE A 236 -21.41 -2.19 -4.57
C ILE A 236 -21.78 -0.83 -3.98
N ALA A 237 -21.34 -0.56 -2.77
CA ALA A 237 -21.69 0.63 -2.02
C ALA A 237 -20.48 1.28 -1.35
N ASP A 238 -20.55 2.59 -1.07
CA ASP A 238 -19.56 3.31 -0.24
C ASP A 238 -20.12 3.71 1.14
N GLU A 239 -21.38 3.39 1.40
CA GLU A 239 -22.05 3.53 2.69
C GLU A 239 -22.86 2.27 3.01
N MET A 240 -23.02 2.00 4.30
CA MET A 240 -23.86 0.86 4.75
C MET A 240 -25.32 1.10 4.38
N GLN A 241 -25.92 0.09 3.78
CA GLN A 241 -27.35 0.14 3.44
C GLN A 241 -28.20 -0.16 4.68
N GLU A 242 -29.35 0.51 4.80
CA GLU A 242 -30.28 0.29 5.91
C GLU A 242 -30.94 -1.12 5.87
N GLN A 243 -31.12 -1.66 4.67
CA GLN A 243 -31.71 -2.99 4.47
C GLN A 243 -30.66 -3.99 4.01
N PRO A 244 -30.69 -5.25 4.50
CA PRO A 244 -29.78 -6.30 4.06
C PRO A 244 -30.02 -6.59 2.56
N TRP A 245 -28.91 -6.72 1.82
CA TRP A 245 -28.94 -7.10 0.41
C TRP A 245 -29.39 -8.54 0.23
N GLN A 246 -30.34 -8.78 -0.67
CA GLN A 246 -30.92 -10.09 -0.92
C GLN A 246 -30.37 -10.80 -2.18
N GLY A 247 -29.41 -10.19 -2.89
CA GLY A 247 -28.75 -10.78 -4.04
C GLY A 247 -27.56 -11.68 -3.62
N ARG A 248 -26.72 -12.02 -4.60
CA ARG A 248 -25.57 -12.94 -4.43
C ARG A 248 -24.56 -12.44 -3.40
N GLY A 249 -24.33 -11.15 -3.31
CA GLY A 249 -23.41 -10.57 -2.35
C GLY A 249 -23.37 -9.04 -2.41
N SER A 250 -22.70 -8.44 -1.43
CA SER A 250 -22.46 -7.00 -1.38
C SER A 250 -21.01 -6.68 -1.10
N VAL A 251 -20.53 -5.57 -1.66
CA VAL A 251 -19.18 -5.03 -1.45
C VAL A 251 -19.29 -3.62 -0.92
N LEU A 252 -18.84 -3.40 0.31
CA LEU A 252 -18.77 -2.08 0.93
C LEU A 252 -17.36 -1.50 0.77
N PHE A 253 -17.20 -0.42 0.03
CA PHE A 253 -15.97 0.34 -0.04
C PHE A 253 -15.80 1.20 1.22
N CYS A 254 -14.73 0.96 1.98
CA CYS A 254 -14.44 1.64 3.24
C CYS A 254 -13.14 2.44 3.16
N ARG A 255 -13.20 3.72 3.53
CA ARG A 255 -12.01 4.61 3.58
C ARG A 255 -11.00 4.23 4.66
N ARG A 256 -11.45 3.52 5.71
CA ARG A 256 -10.61 3.11 6.84
C ARG A 256 -10.14 1.67 6.75
N HIS A 257 -10.61 0.94 5.75
CA HIS A 257 -10.16 -0.44 5.54
C HIS A 257 -8.76 -0.43 4.91
N ILE A 258 -7.83 -1.14 5.56
CA ILE A 258 -6.44 -1.28 5.14
C ILE A 258 -6.21 -2.76 4.87
N GLY A 259 -5.82 -3.10 3.64
CA GLY A 259 -5.48 -4.47 3.27
C GLY A 259 -6.45 -5.10 2.26
N ILE A 260 -6.40 -6.43 2.20
CA ILE A 260 -7.20 -7.24 1.28
C ILE A 260 -8.69 -7.18 1.62
N PRO A 261 -9.59 -7.46 0.66
CA PRO A 261 -11.02 -7.57 0.93
C PRO A 261 -11.33 -8.61 2.01
N VAL A 262 -12.18 -8.24 2.97
CA VAL A 262 -12.57 -9.10 4.10
C VAL A 262 -14.06 -9.39 4.06
N GLU A 263 -14.43 -10.66 4.20
CA GLU A 263 -15.82 -11.08 4.35
C GLU A 263 -16.27 -10.87 5.80
N ARG A 264 -17.26 -9.98 6.03
CA ARG A 264 -17.83 -9.68 7.36
C ARG A 264 -18.92 -10.67 7.75
N ALA A 265 -19.70 -11.07 6.78
CA ALA A 265 -20.76 -12.06 6.90
C ALA A 265 -20.87 -12.80 5.55
N PRO A 266 -21.50 -13.98 5.49
CA PRO A 266 -21.64 -14.72 4.24
C PRO A 266 -22.17 -13.86 3.10
N GLY A 267 -21.34 -13.62 2.07
CA GLY A 267 -21.66 -12.77 0.93
C GLY A 267 -21.50 -11.25 1.15
N GLU A 268 -21.14 -10.81 2.35
CA GLU A 268 -20.90 -9.38 2.64
C GLU A 268 -19.41 -9.07 2.76
N TRP A 269 -18.88 -8.27 1.85
CA TRP A 269 -17.45 -7.96 1.76
C TRP A 269 -17.16 -6.50 2.07
N VAL A 270 -16.02 -6.24 2.71
CA VAL A 270 -15.47 -4.89 2.87
C VAL A 270 -14.20 -4.77 2.03
N HIS A 271 -14.11 -3.71 1.24
CA HIS A 271 -13.02 -3.43 0.34
C HIS A 271 -12.43 -2.03 0.60
N SER A 272 -11.15 -1.84 0.27
CA SER A 272 -10.49 -0.54 0.40
C SER A 272 -10.80 0.37 -0.78
N VAL A 273 -11.08 1.64 -0.51
CA VAL A 273 -11.14 2.68 -1.56
C VAL A 273 -9.76 3.00 -2.16
N ALA A 274 -8.69 2.57 -1.52
CA ALA A 274 -7.32 2.77 -2.00
C ALA A 274 -6.91 1.76 -3.10
N THR A 275 -7.65 0.65 -3.25
CA THR A 275 -7.38 -0.38 -4.27
C THR A 275 -8.63 -0.82 -5.02
N PRO A 276 -9.47 0.11 -5.54
CA PRO A 276 -10.75 -0.25 -6.16
C PRO A 276 -10.59 -1.07 -7.46
N HIS A 277 -9.43 -1.04 -8.08
CA HIS A 277 -9.09 -1.86 -9.25
C HIS A 277 -8.99 -3.37 -8.94
N GLU A 278 -8.86 -3.75 -7.66
CA GLU A 278 -8.89 -5.15 -7.22
C GLU A 278 -10.31 -5.71 -7.09
N LEU A 279 -11.35 -4.88 -7.29
CA LEU A 279 -12.75 -5.30 -7.27
C LEU A 279 -13.05 -6.46 -8.22
N LEU A 280 -12.41 -6.50 -9.39
CA LEU A 280 -12.64 -7.57 -10.37
C LEU A 280 -12.25 -8.96 -9.82
N SER A 281 -11.13 -9.04 -9.11
CA SER A 281 -10.70 -10.28 -8.43
C SER A 281 -11.68 -10.68 -7.34
N LEU A 282 -12.23 -9.71 -6.61
CA LEU A 282 -13.26 -9.97 -5.61
C LEU A 282 -14.57 -10.43 -6.24
N LEU A 283 -15.02 -9.81 -7.33
CA LEU A 283 -16.22 -10.22 -8.06
C LEU A 283 -16.09 -11.64 -8.62
N ALA A 284 -14.94 -11.97 -9.20
CA ALA A 284 -14.67 -13.33 -9.66
C ALA A 284 -14.80 -14.35 -8.52
N ARG A 285 -14.31 -14.02 -7.34
CA ARG A 285 -14.48 -14.84 -6.14
C ARG A 285 -15.93 -14.96 -5.70
N ILE A 286 -16.70 -13.87 -5.67
CA ILE A 286 -18.13 -13.87 -5.34
C ILE A 286 -18.93 -14.72 -6.33
N TYR A 287 -18.62 -14.63 -7.61
CA TYR A 287 -19.27 -15.39 -8.67
C TYR A 287 -18.71 -16.81 -8.84
N LYS A 288 -17.63 -17.16 -8.12
CA LYS A 288 -16.91 -18.45 -8.24
C LYS A 288 -16.46 -18.73 -9.67
N VAL A 289 -15.92 -17.72 -10.33
CA VAL A 289 -15.36 -17.78 -11.68
C VAL A 289 -13.84 -17.84 -11.56
N GLU A 290 -13.20 -18.74 -12.32
CA GLU A 290 -11.75 -18.74 -12.44
C GLU A 290 -11.32 -17.54 -13.29
N LEU A 291 -10.45 -16.71 -12.73
CA LEU A 291 -9.71 -15.74 -13.52
C LEU A 291 -8.58 -16.53 -14.19
N GLU A 292 -8.50 -16.51 -15.52
CA GLU A 292 -7.26 -16.95 -16.20
C GLU A 292 -6.12 -16.08 -15.67
N GLU A 293 -5.28 -16.65 -14.83
CA GLU A 293 -4.02 -16.04 -14.37
C GLU A 293 -3.14 -15.86 -15.60
N ARG A 294 -3.17 -14.66 -16.17
CA ARG A 294 -2.11 -14.25 -17.10
C ARG A 294 -1.01 -13.64 -16.27
N ASP A 295 0.17 -14.20 -16.42
CA ASP A 295 1.44 -13.81 -15.80
C ASP A 295 1.55 -12.30 -15.64
N GLY A 296 1.62 -11.79 -14.39
CA GLY A 296 1.86 -10.40 -14.05
C GLY A 296 0.86 -9.73 -13.11
N ALA A 297 -0.33 -10.28 -12.88
CA ALA A 297 -1.14 -9.84 -11.75
C ALA A 297 -0.69 -10.65 -10.52
N GLY A 298 -0.14 -9.99 -9.52
CA GLY A 298 0.04 -10.60 -8.21
C GLY A 298 -1.33 -11.12 -7.74
N GLY A 299 -1.61 -12.39 -8.07
CA GLY A 299 -2.87 -13.03 -7.75
C GLY A 299 -3.08 -12.97 -6.24
N LEU A 300 -4.26 -12.54 -5.82
CA LEU A 300 -4.72 -12.84 -4.46
C LEU A 300 -4.59 -14.35 -4.29
N PRO A 301 -3.91 -14.84 -3.25
CA PRO A 301 -3.78 -16.28 -3.04
C PRO A 301 -5.16 -16.92 -3.04
N SER A 302 -5.31 -18.05 -3.74
CA SER A 302 -6.58 -18.77 -3.83
C SER A 302 -7.05 -19.13 -2.41
N PRO A 303 -8.38 -19.19 -2.16
CA PRO A 303 -8.93 -19.53 -0.84
C PRO A 303 -8.45 -20.87 -0.30
N GLU A 304 -8.14 -21.81 -1.18
CA GLU A 304 -7.62 -23.13 -0.82
C GLU A 304 -6.16 -23.08 -0.33
N SER A 305 -5.37 -22.08 -0.73
CA SER A 305 -4.01 -21.89 -0.21
C SER A 305 -3.95 -21.14 1.12
N LEU A 306 -5.02 -20.43 1.50
CA LEU A 306 -5.09 -19.65 2.73
C LEU A 306 -5.91 -20.33 3.85
N ALA A 307 -6.89 -21.15 3.51
CA ALA A 307 -7.85 -21.70 4.47
C ALA A 307 -7.40 -22.98 5.18
N SER A 308 -6.33 -23.66 4.75
CA SER A 308 -6.00 -24.98 5.30
C SER A 308 -4.63 -25.09 5.97
N VAL A 309 -3.83 -24.04 6.05
CA VAL A 309 -2.40 -24.24 6.33
C VAL A 309 -1.87 -23.51 7.57
N ASN A 310 -2.49 -22.43 8.06
CA ASN A 310 -1.86 -21.57 9.08
C ASN A 310 -2.64 -21.44 10.40
N ASP A 311 -3.83 -22.01 10.52
CA ASP A 311 -4.72 -21.85 11.69
C ASP A 311 -4.14 -22.46 13.00
N ASP A 312 -3.14 -23.34 12.87
CA ASP A 312 -2.48 -24.00 14.00
C ASP A 312 -1.20 -23.32 14.50
N MET A 313 -0.79 -22.21 13.90
CA MET A 313 0.46 -21.53 14.27
C MET A 313 0.22 -20.24 15.04
N MET A 314 0.85 -20.15 16.21
CA MET A 314 0.81 -18.99 17.08
C MET A 314 2.10 -18.18 16.97
N ILE A 315 2.00 -16.91 16.54
CA ILE A 315 3.13 -16.00 16.39
C ILE A 315 3.13 -14.98 17.52
N LEU A 316 4.27 -14.72 18.13
CA LEU A 316 4.44 -13.67 19.13
C LEU A 316 5.07 -12.43 18.44
N VAL A 317 4.36 -11.33 18.46
CA VAL A 317 4.84 -10.02 17.98
C VAL A 317 5.32 -9.19 19.17
N VAL A 318 6.59 -8.81 19.16
CA VAL A 318 7.21 -7.99 20.21
C VAL A 318 7.70 -6.68 19.61
N ASP A 319 7.10 -5.56 19.99
CA ASP A 319 7.48 -4.21 19.54
C ASP A 319 7.01 -3.22 20.62
N ASP A 320 7.84 -2.28 21.05
CA ASP A 320 7.51 -1.32 22.10
C ASP A 320 6.49 -0.28 21.61
N HIS A 321 6.46 -0.04 20.29
CA HIS A 321 5.55 0.93 19.71
C HIS A 321 4.17 0.30 19.40
N PRO A 322 3.08 0.76 20.03
CA PRO A 322 1.76 0.12 19.90
C PRO A 322 1.20 0.09 18.47
N ILE A 323 1.58 1.07 17.64
CA ILE A 323 1.13 1.13 16.24
C ILE A 323 1.83 0.07 15.40
N ASN A 324 3.16 -0.09 15.54
CA ASN A 324 3.91 -1.13 14.82
C ASN A 324 3.43 -2.52 15.22
N ARG A 325 3.25 -2.73 16.51
CA ARG A 325 2.75 -3.99 17.07
C ARG A 325 1.39 -4.37 16.50
N ARG A 326 0.46 -3.40 16.42
CA ARG A 326 -0.85 -3.61 15.83
C ARG A 326 -0.77 -3.84 14.32
N LEU A 327 0.06 -3.09 13.60
CA LEU A 327 0.24 -3.26 12.15
C LEU A 327 0.74 -4.67 11.81
N LEU A 328 1.77 -5.17 12.53
CA LEU A 328 2.27 -6.52 12.34
C LEU A 328 1.21 -7.58 12.70
N ALA A 329 0.44 -7.37 13.76
CA ALA A 329 -0.66 -8.25 14.12
C ALA A 329 -1.75 -8.30 13.04
N ASP A 330 -2.13 -7.15 12.50
CA ASP A 330 -3.12 -7.05 11.40
C ASP A 330 -2.60 -7.71 10.11
N GLN A 331 -1.31 -7.54 9.79
CA GLN A 331 -0.66 -8.23 8.67
C GLN A 331 -0.64 -9.76 8.85
N LEU A 332 -0.33 -10.25 10.05
CA LEU A 332 -0.35 -11.68 10.37
C LEU A 332 -1.76 -12.25 10.27
N GLY A 333 -2.75 -11.54 10.80
CA GLY A 333 -4.17 -11.92 10.66
C GLY A 333 -4.61 -12.02 9.20
N SER A 334 -4.15 -11.11 8.34
CA SER A 334 -4.45 -11.16 6.90
C SER A 334 -3.77 -12.34 6.18
N LEU A 335 -2.68 -12.88 6.74
CA LEU A 335 -2.00 -14.09 6.26
C LEU A 335 -2.55 -15.39 6.89
N GLY A 336 -3.59 -15.31 7.73
CA GLY A 336 -4.22 -16.46 8.39
C GLY A 336 -3.48 -16.99 9.60
N TYR A 337 -2.53 -16.23 10.18
CA TYR A 337 -1.83 -16.61 11.40
C TYR A 337 -2.54 -16.05 12.64
N GLN A 338 -2.58 -16.85 13.70
CA GLN A 338 -2.93 -16.35 15.03
C GLN A 338 -1.73 -15.67 15.67
N CYS A 339 -1.94 -14.56 16.37
CA CYS A 339 -0.84 -13.87 17.03
C CYS A 339 -1.17 -13.44 18.45
N LYS A 340 -0.12 -13.37 19.27
CA LYS A 340 -0.08 -12.68 20.56
C LYS A 340 0.90 -11.53 20.48
N THR A 341 0.75 -10.56 21.37
CA THR A 341 1.58 -9.36 21.35
C THR A 341 2.25 -9.14 22.72
N ALA A 342 3.45 -8.57 22.70
CA ALA A 342 4.18 -8.14 23.89
C ALA A 342 4.81 -6.76 23.66
N ASN A 343 4.99 -5.99 24.76
CA ASN A 343 5.46 -4.60 24.68
C ASN A 343 6.99 -4.49 24.70
N ASP A 344 7.68 -5.47 25.24
CA ASP A 344 9.14 -5.56 25.33
C ASP A 344 9.59 -7.01 25.54
N GLY A 345 10.90 -7.23 25.65
CA GLY A 345 11.45 -8.57 25.86
C GLY A 345 11.06 -9.22 27.18
N VAL A 346 10.78 -8.44 28.25
CA VAL A 346 10.34 -8.98 29.53
C VAL A 346 8.91 -9.49 29.44
N ASP A 347 8.03 -8.71 28.84
CA ASP A 347 6.65 -9.10 28.59
C ASP A 347 6.58 -10.31 27.64
N ALA A 348 7.44 -10.34 26.61
CA ALA A 348 7.56 -11.46 25.70
C ALA A 348 7.92 -12.79 26.41
N LEU A 349 8.87 -12.79 27.34
CA LEU A 349 9.18 -13.97 28.16
C LEU A 349 8.01 -14.43 29.01
N ASN A 350 7.21 -13.49 29.51
CA ASN A 350 6.01 -13.77 30.29
C ASN A 350 4.92 -14.43 29.42
N VAL A 351 4.77 -13.98 28.17
CA VAL A 351 3.86 -14.59 27.19
C VAL A 351 4.34 -15.99 26.80
N LEU A 352 5.63 -16.16 26.53
CA LEU A 352 6.24 -17.45 26.20
C LEU A 352 6.09 -18.50 27.33
N SER A 353 6.16 -18.07 28.59
CA SER A 353 6.01 -18.99 29.74
C SER A 353 4.58 -19.53 29.91
N LYS A 354 3.58 -18.84 29.38
CA LYS A 354 2.14 -19.14 29.56
C LYS A 354 1.46 -19.70 28.31
N ASN A 355 2.10 -19.60 27.17
CA ASN A 355 1.48 -19.91 25.88
C ASN A 355 2.46 -20.70 25.00
N HIS A 356 1.89 -21.57 24.19
CA HIS A 356 2.65 -22.18 23.11
C HIS A 356 2.81 -21.16 21.98
N ILE A 357 4.05 -20.85 21.65
CA ILE A 357 4.42 -19.92 20.57
C ILE A 357 5.31 -20.67 19.59
N ASP A 358 5.05 -20.52 18.32
CA ASP A 358 5.76 -21.19 17.24
C ASP A 358 6.85 -20.35 16.61
N ILE A 359 6.63 -19.04 16.49
CA ILE A 359 7.56 -18.08 15.89
C ILE A 359 7.51 -16.78 16.71
N VAL A 360 8.66 -16.15 16.91
CA VAL A 360 8.75 -14.81 17.51
C VAL A 360 9.18 -13.81 16.43
N LEU A 361 8.42 -12.73 16.26
CA LEU A 361 8.79 -11.53 15.50
C LEU A 361 9.11 -10.44 16.51
N SER A 362 10.37 -10.07 16.65
CA SER A 362 10.81 -9.11 17.67
C SER A 362 11.44 -7.87 17.06
N ASP A 363 10.98 -6.70 17.47
CA ASP A 363 11.80 -5.49 17.30
C ASP A 363 13.15 -5.69 17.99
N VAL A 364 14.18 -5.19 17.33
CA VAL A 364 15.55 -5.28 17.84
C VAL A 364 15.79 -4.25 18.95
N ASN A 365 15.24 -3.03 18.78
CA ASN A 365 15.48 -1.90 19.68
C ASN A 365 14.25 -1.61 20.54
N MET A 366 14.22 -2.15 21.75
CA MET A 366 13.13 -1.94 22.72
C MET A 366 13.68 -1.55 24.09
N PRO A 367 12.91 -0.81 24.92
CA PRO A 367 13.26 -0.50 26.28
C PRO A 367 13.25 -1.77 27.16
N ASN A 368 13.81 -1.70 28.37
CA ASN A 368 13.91 -2.75 29.38
C ASN A 368 14.72 -3.97 28.91
N MET A 369 14.25 -4.68 27.90
CA MET A 369 14.95 -5.82 27.29
C MET A 369 14.80 -5.73 25.76
N ASP A 370 15.91 -5.51 25.07
CA ASP A 370 15.99 -5.45 23.61
C ASP A 370 15.82 -6.85 22.97
N GLY A 371 15.62 -6.87 21.64
CA GLY A 371 15.42 -8.11 20.89
C GLY A 371 16.61 -9.06 20.94
N TYR A 372 17.82 -8.54 21.04
CA TYR A 372 19.03 -9.37 21.15
C TYR A 372 19.05 -10.13 22.47
N ARG A 373 18.82 -9.43 23.58
CA ARG A 373 18.76 -10.03 24.92
C ARG A 373 17.59 -11.00 25.06
N LEU A 374 16.43 -10.64 24.49
CA LEU A 374 15.29 -11.55 24.43
C LEU A 374 15.67 -12.86 23.74
N THR A 375 16.30 -12.78 22.57
CA THR A 375 16.73 -13.96 21.81
C THR A 375 17.72 -14.82 22.60
N GLN A 376 18.73 -14.20 23.20
CA GLN A 376 19.70 -14.92 24.04
C GLN A 376 19.01 -15.64 25.22
N ARG A 377 17.99 -15.00 25.82
CA ARG A 377 17.21 -15.61 26.91
C ARG A 377 16.39 -16.79 26.43
N ILE A 378 15.75 -16.66 25.27
CA ILE A 378 15.01 -17.76 24.62
C ILE A 378 15.94 -18.97 24.42
N ARG A 379 17.16 -18.75 23.89
CA ARG A 379 18.14 -19.80 23.67
C ARG A 379 18.68 -20.40 24.98
N GLN A 380 18.93 -19.59 26.01
CA GLN A 380 19.32 -20.06 27.35
C GLN A 380 18.24 -20.93 28.02
N LEU A 381 16.96 -20.71 27.72
CA LEU A 381 15.85 -21.55 28.18
C LEU A 381 15.70 -22.86 27.39
N GLY A 382 16.60 -23.13 26.43
CA GLY A 382 16.59 -24.33 25.60
C GLY A 382 15.50 -24.30 24.50
N LEU A 383 14.85 -23.16 24.27
CA LEU A 383 13.81 -23.03 23.25
C LEU A 383 14.44 -22.82 21.87
N THR A 384 14.04 -23.69 20.91
CA THR A 384 14.55 -23.71 19.53
C THR A 384 13.61 -23.08 18.51
N LEU A 385 12.51 -22.45 18.98
CA LEU A 385 11.56 -21.79 18.09
C LEU A 385 12.24 -20.68 17.26
N PRO A 386 11.84 -20.45 16.02
CA PRO A 386 12.37 -19.39 15.18
C PRO A 386 12.14 -18.01 15.78
N VAL A 387 13.21 -17.20 15.80
CA VAL A 387 13.17 -15.79 16.21
C VAL A 387 13.62 -14.93 15.04
N VAL A 388 12.74 -14.09 14.56
CA VAL A 388 12.97 -13.15 13.45
C VAL A 388 13.07 -11.74 14.01
N GLY A 389 14.21 -11.10 13.84
CA GLY A 389 14.42 -9.70 14.21
C GLY A 389 13.72 -8.76 13.22
N VAL A 390 13.24 -7.63 13.71
CA VAL A 390 12.71 -6.54 12.89
C VAL A 390 13.46 -5.27 13.25
N THR A 391 14.24 -4.71 12.30
CA THR A 391 15.13 -3.58 12.57
C THR A 391 14.81 -2.37 11.70
N ALA A 392 15.04 -1.18 12.21
CA ALA A 392 14.96 0.07 11.43
C ALA A 392 16.16 0.25 10.47
N ASN A 393 17.22 -0.54 10.63
CA ASN A 393 18.46 -0.37 9.88
C ASN A 393 18.78 -1.64 9.07
N ALA A 394 18.87 -1.50 7.74
CA ALA A 394 19.15 -2.59 6.81
C ALA A 394 20.65 -2.88 6.61
N LEU A 395 21.56 -2.25 7.38
CA LEU A 395 23.00 -2.43 7.21
C LEU A 395 23.43 -3.87 7.48
N ALA A 396 24.43 -4.32 6.74
CA ALA A 396 24.97 -5.69 6.88
C ALA A 396 25.45 -6.01 8.30
N GLU A 397 26.00 -5.01 9.00
CA GLU A 397 26.45 -5.12 10.39
C GLU A 397 25.31 -5.45 11.37
N GLU A 398 24.13 -4.82 11.17
CA GLU A 398 22.95 -5.07 12.01
C GLU A 398 22.39 -6.47 11.78
N LYS A 399 22.35 -6.93 10.53
CA LYS A 399 21.97 -8.31 10.20
C LYS A 399 22.90 -9.33 10.82
N GLN A 400 24.20 -9.07 10.76
CA GLN A 400 25.21 -9.92 11.36
C GLN A 400 25.03 -10.01 12.89
N ARG A 401 24.77 -8.89 13.54
CA ARG A 401 24.52 -8.81 14.97
C ARG A 401 23.24 -9.55 15.40
N CYS A 402 22.19 -9.50 14.57
CA CYS A 402 20.98 -10.31 14.79
C CYS A 402 21.32 -11.80 14.82
N LEU A 403 22.05 -12.30 13.83
CA LEU A 403 22.45 -13.70 13.73
C LEU A 403 23.37 -14.13 14.89
N GLU A 404 24.34 -13.29 15.28
CA GLU A 404 25.24 -13.52 16.41
C GLU A 404 24.48 -13.59 17.75
N SER A 405 23.36 -12.90 17.89
CA SER A 405 22.50 -12.99 19.08
C SER A 405 21.70 -14.30 19.16
N GLY A 406 21.68 -15.09 18.09
CA GLY A 406 20.92 -16.34 17.96
C GLY A 406 19.56 -16.21 17.26
N MET A 407 19.30 -15.07 16.60
CA MET A 407 18.13 -14.91 15.72
C MET A 407 18.30 -15.75 14.45
N ASP A 408 17.21 -16.26 13.90
CA ASP A 408 17.22 -17.07 12.68
C ASP A 408 17.26 -16.21 11.41
N SER A 409 16.69 -15.00 11.45
CA SER A 409 16.77 -14.00 10.39
C SER A 409 16.45 -12.61 10.90
N CYS A 410 16.62 -11.60 10.03
CA CYS A 410 16.34 -10.22 10.35
C CYS A 410 15.67 -9.52 9.14
N LEU A 411 14.56 -8.83 9.40
CA LEU A 411 13.80 -8.02 8.46
C LEU A 411 14.03 -6.54 8.70
N SER A 412 14.06 -5.75 7.64
CA SER A 412 14.12 -4.28 7.75
C SER A 412 12.74 -3.67 7.79
N LYS A 413 12.53 -2.68 8.65
CA LYS A 413 11.32 -1.84 8.66
C LYS A 413 11.38 -0.84 7.48
N PRO A 414 10.26 -0.60 6.79
CA PRO A 414 8.94 -1.18 7.01
C PRO A 414 8.83 -2.62 6.49
N VAL A 415 8.25 -3.51 7.29
CA VAL A 415 8.01 -4.90 6.89
C VAL A 415 6.80 -4.92 5.96
N THR A 416 7.01 -5.32 4.70
CA THR A 416 5.92 -5.50 3.74
C THR A 416 5.26 -6.87 3.89
N LEU A 417 4.00 -6.97 3.47
CA LEU A 417 3.22 -8.21 3.58
C LEU A 417 3.91 -9.37 2.85
N ASP A 418 4.49 -9.11 1.67
CA ASP A 418 5.18 -10.12 0.85
C ASP A 418 6.45 -10.65 1.53
N VAL A 419 7.28 -9.75 2.06
CA VAL A 419 8.49 -10.12 2.81
C VAL A 419 8.12 -10.92 4.06
N LEU A 420 7.07 -10.50 4.77
CA LEU A 420 6.55 -11.21 5.93
C LEU A 420 6.04 -12.61 5.54
N LYS A 421 5.26 -12.72 4.48
CA LYS A 421 4.74 -13.98 3.94
C LYS A 421 5.87 -14.93 3.55
N GLN A 422 6.86 -14.48 2.78
CA GLN A 422 8.01 -15.30 2.38
C GLN A 422 8.80 -15.79 3.59
N THR A 423 9.08 -14.91 4.54
CA THR A 423 9.84 -15.26 5.73
C THR A 423 9.10 -16.29 6.59
N LEU A 424 7.81 -16.06 6.83
CA LEU A 424 6.99 -16.97 7.63
C LEU A 424 6.78 -18.32 6.97
N SER A 425 6.65 -18.39 5.64
CA SER A 425 6.50 -19.67 4.94
C SER A 425 7.70 -20.60 5.15
N ILE A 426 8.92 -20.04 5.15
CA ILE A 426 10.17 -20.80 5.40
C ILE A 426 10.16 -21.40 6.81
N TYR A 427 9.80 -20.60 7.82
CA TYR A 427 9.80 -21.05 9.21
C TYR A 427 8.61 -21.91 9.57
N ALA A 428 7.45 -21.71 8.95
CA ALA A 428 6.27 -22.54 9.11
C ALA A 428 6.52 -23.98 8.67
N GLU A 429 7.20 -24.19 7.54
CA GLU A 429 7.61 -25.54 7.12
C GLU A 429 8.56 -26.20 8.12
N ARG A 430 9.52 -25.44 8.65
CA ARG A 430 10.47 -25.93 9.64
C ARG A 430 9.78 -26.36 10.94
N VAL A 431 8.87 -25.54 11.45
CA VAL A 431 8.12 -25.84 12.68
C VAL A 431 7.23 -27.06 12.50
N ARG A 432 6.56 -27.22 11.37
CA ARG A 432 5.74 -28.40 11.06
C ARG A 432 6.55 -29.68 11.04
N LYS A 433 7.74 -29.67 10.41
CA LYS A 433 8.65 -30.83 10.38
C LYS A 433 9.17 -31.24 11.77
N THR A 434 9.17 -30.32 12.72
CA THR A 434 9.63 -30.59 14.10
C THR A 434 8.50 -31.05 15.02
N ARG A 435 7.22 -30.86 14.62
CA ARG A 435 6.03 -31.32 15.37
C ARG A 435 5.63 -32.78 15.04
N ILE A 436 6.21 -33.36 13.97
CA ILE A 436 6.05 -34.78 13.59
C ILE A 436 7.16 -35.59 14.23
#